data_2773b0c9b53216f600c0d55526cb8869
#
_entry.id   2773b0c9b53216f600c0d55526cb8869
#
_cell.length_a   1.000
_cell.length_b   1.000
_cell.length_c   1.000
_cell.angle_alpha   90.00
_cell.angle_beta   90.00
_cell.angle_gamma   90.00
#
_symmetry.space_group_name_H-M   'P 1'
#
loop_
_entity.id
_entity.type
_entity.pdbx_description
1 polymer ?
#
loop_
_entity_poly.entity_id
_entity_poly.type
_entity_poly.pdbx_seq_one_letter_code
_entity_poly.pdbx_strand_id
1 'polypeptide(L)'
;MASPAKRAMTRRGFLRGTVAAGCLILAPRRSHAAGSTDLDFPIEDLHVHLDNSTIDKVVPLAKERGVKFGIVEHAGTKENQYPIVLSNDAELKAYVAMLEGQPVYKGIQAEWTDWMGCFSRDALAQLDFILTDTMTFPGKDGQRVKLWLEGAEAKVGLTDKEAFMDRYVDWHIEIISRQPIDLLANVSWLPGSMAGEYEKFWTEARVKRVLDAALKFGVALEISASFKLPRLSFLRQAKAAGVRFCLGSNGRYPNMGQLGWSLEMARTLGLNKSDLYTPGPPGLRAADRRKF
;
A
#
# COMPACT_ATOMS: atom_id res chain seq x y z
N MET A 1 -41.11 -29.43 -41.55
CA MET A 1 -41.90 -28.87 -42.66
C MET A 1 -41.59 -27.39 -42.77
N ALA A 2 -41.00 -27.09 -43.87
CA ALA A 2 -40.99 -25.97 -44.79
C ALA A 2 -40.18 -24.72 -44.41
N SER A 3 -38.98 -24.68 -44.92
CA SER A 3 -38.33 -23.51 -45.58
C SER A 3 -39.07 -23.30 -46.92
N PRO A 4 -38.82 -22.27 -47.71
CA PRO A 4 -37.90 -21.10 -47.74
C PRO A 4 -38.52 -19.81 -48.34
N ALA A 5 -37.76 -18.71 -48.47
CA ALA A 5 -37.72 -17.93 -49.71
C ALA A 5 -36.59 -16.86 -49.72
N LYS A 6 -35.70 -17.06 -50.63
CA LYS A 6 -34.76 -16.09 -51.20
C LYS A 6 -35.47 -15.02 -52.00
N ARG A 7 -35.01 -13.77 -51.98
CA ARG A 7 -35.12 -12.89 -53.17
C ARG A 7 -33.84 -12.09 -53.36
N ALA A 8 -33.37 -12.12 -54.58
CA ALA A 8 -32.15 -11.58 -55.10
C ALA A 8 -32.36 -10.21 -55.79
N MET A 9 -31.26 -9.49 -55.88
CA MET A 9 -30.80 -8.57 -56.94
C MET A 9 -31.62 -7.37 -57.35
N THR A 10 -30.94 -6.21 -57.33
CA THR A 10 -30.69 -5.50 -58.59
C THR A 10 -29.47 -4.50 -58.46
N ARG A 11 -28.68 -4.49 -59.53
CA ARG A 11 -27.50 -3.66 -59.79
C ARG A 11 -27.93 -2.27 -60.28
N ARG A 12 -27.08 -1.28 -60.04
CA ARG A 12 -26.51 -0.23 -60.91
C ARG A 12 -26.53 1.14 -60.28
N GLY A 13 -25.34 1.77 -60.31
CA GLY A 13 -25.16 3.19 -60.08
C GLY A 13 -23.69 3.53 -59.91
N PHE A 14 -22.95 3.62 -61.03
CA PHE A 14 -21.56 4.05 -61.10
C PHE A 14 -21.56 5.61 -61.00
N LEU A 15 -20.95 6.16 -59.97
CA LEU A 15 -20.54 7.57 -59.97
C LEU A 15 -19.08 7.64 -59.54
N ARG A 16 -18.24 8.07 -60.48
CA ARG A 16 -16.83 8.39 -60.32
C ARG A 16 -16.74 9.66 -59.45
N GLY A 17 -16.24 9.54 -58.24
CA GLY A 17 -15.80 10.63 -57.40
C GLY A 17 -14.31 10.55 -57.18
N THR A 18 -13.59 11.55 -57.63
CA THR A 18 -12.14 11.73 -57.47
C THR A 18 -11.80 11.81 -55.98
N VAL A 19 -11.04 10.84 -55.50
CA VAL A 19 -10.53 10.84 -54.11
C VAL A 19 -9.22 11.64 -54.11
N ALA A 20 -9.25 12.83 -53.55
CA ALA A 20 -8.05 13.53 -53.15
C ALA A 20 -7.43 12.82 -51.97
N ALA A 21 -6.24 12.24 -52.14
CA ALA A 21 -5.45 11.64 -51.08
C ALA A 21 -4.92 12.73 -50.14
N GLY A 22 -5.67 13.02 -49.08
CA GLY A 22 -5.17 13.76 -47.95
C GLY A 22 -4.28 12.89 -47.10
N CYS A 23 -2.94 13.05 -47.17
CA CYS A 23 -2.02 12.50 -46.18
C CYS A 23 -2.35 13.07 -44.81
N LEU A 24 -3.08 12.30 -44.00
CA LEU A 24 -3.13 12.53 -42.56
C LEU A 24 -1.74 12.18 -41.99
N ILE A 25 -0.92 13.19 -41.77
CA ILE A 25 0.26 13.07 -40.92
C ILE A 25 -0.25 12.84 -39.52
N LEU A 26 -0.27 11.58 -39.10
CA LEU A 26 -0.42 11.20 -37.68
C LEU A 26 0.78 11.80 -36.95
N ALA A 27 0.56 12.96 -36.32
CA ALA A 27 1.51 13.47 -35.35
C ALA A 27 1.75 12.38 -34.29
N PRO A 28 3.00 12.07 -33.93
CA PRO A 28 3.26 11.13 -32.87
C PRO A 28 2.55 11.63 -31.61
N ARG A 29 1.68 10.78 -31.05
CA ARG A 29 1.15 11.01 -29.72
C ARG A 29 2.37 11.18 -28.82
N ARG A 30 2.62 12.41 -28.40
CA ARG A 30 3.54 12.68 -27.31
C ARG A 30 3.08 11.80 -26.14
N SER A 31 3.85 10.77 -25.83
CA SER A 31 3.79 10.13 -24.53
C SER A 31 3.83 11.28 -23.52
N HIS A 32 2.84 11.35 -22.66
CA HIS A 32 2.87 12.29 -21.55
C HIS A 32 4.12 11.89 -20.76
N ALA A 33 5.21 12.63 -21.00
CA ALA A 33 6.31 12.68 -20.06
C ALA A 33 5.67 12.99 -18.69
N ALA A 34 6.07 12.22 -17.68
CA ALA A 34 5.65 12.42 -16.32
C ALA A 34 5.67 13.91 -16.01
N GLY A 35 4.47 14.49 -15.83
CA GLY A 35 4.31 15.91 -15.57
C GLY A 35 5.18 16.25 -14.37
N SER A 36 5.88 17.39 -14.42
CA SER A 36 6.58 17.94 -13.26
C SER A 36 5.59 17.89 -12.10
N THR A 37 5.91 17.10 -11.08
CA THR A 37 5.08 17.04 -9.89
C THR A 37 5.21 18.41 -9.22
N ASP A 38 4.10 19.12 -8.97
CA ASP A 38 4.09 20.33 -8.15
C ASP A 38 4.47 20.03 -6.68
N LEU A 39 4.99 18.85 -6.43
CA LEU A 39 5.42 18.35 -5.12
C LEU A 39 6.93 18.56 -4.97
N ASP A 40 7.34 19.13 -3.86
CA ASP A 40 8.73 19.49 -3.53
C ASP A 40 9.55 18.32 -2.94
N PHE A 41 9.06 17.09 -3.09
CA PHE A 41 9.70 15.89 -2.56
C PHE A 41 9.77 14.77 -3.62
N PRO A 42 10.75 13.85 -3.49
CA PRO A 42 10.85 12.70 -4.37
C PRO A 42 9.65 11.76 -4.19
N ILE A 43 9.17 11.19 -5.30
CA ILE A 43 8.08 10.23 -5.25
C ILE A 43 8.64 8.86 -4.87
N GLU A 44 8.18 8.34 -3.74
CA GLU A 44 8.59 7.04 -3.19
C GLU A 44 7.33 6.19 -2.96
N ASP A 45 7.38 4.91 -3.36
CA ASP A 45 6.37 3.91 -3.09
C ASP A 45 6.96 2.92 -2.07
N LEU A 46 6.63 3.07 -0.81
CA LEU A 46 7.21 2.28 0.27
C LEU A 46 6.45 0.97 0.57
N HIS A 47 5.57 0.54 -0.34
CA HIS A 47 4.78 -0.67 -0.17
C HIS A 47 4.68 -1.46 -1.49
N VAL A 48 5.78 -2.12 -1.84
CA VAL A 48 5.92 -2.90 -3.09
C VAL A 48 6.39 -4.32 -2.78
N HIS A 49 5.68 -5.32 -3.34
CA HIS A 49 5.99 -6.74 -3.18
C HIS A 49 6.57 -7.37 -4.44
N LEU A 50 7.48 -8.32 -4.27
CA LEU A 50 8.04 -9.13 -5.36
C LEU A 50 7.30 -10.44 -5.59
N ASP A 51 6.25 -10.75 -4.84
CA ASP A 51 5.49 -12.02 -4.83
C ASP A 51 5.40 -12.75 -6.17
N ASN A 52 5.25 -12.00 -7.28
CA ASN A 52 5.06 -12.51 -8.63
C ASN A 52 6.11 -12.01 -9.63
N SER A 53 7.25 -11.50 -9.15
CA SER A 53 8.25 -10.86 -9.99
C SER A 53 9.67 -11.04 -9.43
N THR A 54 10.63 -10.37 -10.06
CA THR A 54 12.04 -10.32 -9.63
C THR A 54 12.51 -8.88 -9.61
N ILE A 55 13.56 -8.62 -8.84
CA ILE A 55 14.14 -7.28 -8.73
C ILE A 55 14.58 -6.72 -10.10
N ASP A 56 15.09 -7.56 -10.99
CA ASP A 56 15.52 -7.18 -12.34
C ASP A 56 14.39 -6.66 -13.22
N LYS A 57 13.14 -7.08 -12.96
CA LYS A 57 11.95 -6.57 -13.66
C LYS A 57 11.41 -5.30 -12.98
N VAL A 58 11.56 -5.20 -11.69
CA VAL A 58 10.98 -4.14 -10.87
C VAL A 58 11.80 -2.85 -10.94
N VAL A 59 13.14 -2.93 -10.96
CA VAL A 59 14.01 -1.75 -11.04
C VAL A 59 13.80 -0.94 -12.35
N PRO A 60 13.74 -1.56 -13.56
CA PRO A 60 13.40 -0.83 -14.76
C PRO A 60 12.04 -0.13 -14.71
N LEU A 61 11.04 -0.79 -14.11
CA LEU A 61 9.69 -0.23 -13.95
C LEU A 61 9.70 0.98 -13.00
N ALA A 62 10.46 0.93 -11.91
CA ALA A 62 10.65 2.05 -11.01
C ALA A 62 11.21 3.28 -11.75
N LYS A 63 12.25 3.07 -12.56
CA LYS A 63 12.86 4.09 -13.40
C LYS A 63 11.89 4.66 -14.44
N GLU A 64 11.14 3.79 -15.12
CA GLU A 64 10.12 4.19 -16.11
C GLU A 64 9.06 5.10 -15.48
N ARG A 65 8.64 4.79 -14.25
CA ARG A 65 7.61 5.57 -13.52
C ARG A 65 8.15 6.78 -12.79
N GLY A 66 9.44 6.94 -12.69
CA GLY A 66 10.06 8.01 -11.92
C GLY A 66 9.77 7.91 -10.42
N VAL A 67 9.61 6.68 -9.90
CA VAL A 67 9.27 6.38 -8.51
C VAL A 67 10.36 5.51 -7.89
N LYS A 68 10.86 5.87 -6.71
CA LYS A 68 11.75 5.00 -5.94
C LYS A 68 10.92 4.01 -5.13
N PHE A 69 11.24 2.72 -5.25
CA PHE A 69 10.51 1.68 -4.54
C PHE A 69 11.15 1.32 -3.20
N GLY A 70 10.31 1.11 -2.19
CA GLY A 70 10.63 0.36 -0.99
C GLY A 70 10.05 -1.05 -1.13
N ILE A 71 10.93 -2.02 -1.25
CA ILE A 71 10.53 -3.41 -1.40
C ILE A 71 10.25 -3.99 -0.02
N VAL A 72 9.07 -4.58 0.14
CA VAL A 72 8.65 -5.25 1.37
C VAL A 72 8.13 -6.64 1.06
N GLU A 73 8.73 -7.66 1.65
CA GLU A 73 8.17 -9.00 1.67
C GLU A 73 7.56 -9.28 3.03
N HIS A 74 6.54 -10.15 3.04
CA HIS A 74 5.90 -10.53 4.29
C HIS A 74 6.90 -11.21 5.22
N ALA A 75 6.88 -10.87 6.50
CA ALA A 75 7.80 -11.37 7.50
C ALA A 75 7.07 -11.79 8.77
N GLY A 76 7.42 -12.96 9.30
CA GLY A 76 6.78 -13.57 10.46
C GLY A 76 6.81 -15.09 10.35
N THR A 77 5.97 -15.79 11.08
CA THR A 77 5.88 -17.26 10.98
C THR A 77 5.25 -17.71 9.67
N LYS A 78 5.57 -18.90 9.18
CA LYS A 78 5.01 -19.48 7.95
C LYS A 78 3.49 -19.66 8.01
N GLU A 79 2.90 -19.62 9.18
CA GLU A 79 1.44 -19.63 9.37
C GLU A 79 0.73 -18.42 8.74
N ASN A 80 1.46 -17.37 8.40
CA ASN A 80 0.90 -16.19 7.70
C ASN A 80 0.45 -16.47 6.27
N GLN A 81 0.95 -17.55 5.63
CA GLN A 81 0.44 -18.07 4.33
C GLN A 81 0.39 -17.03 3.21
N TYR A 82 1.51 -16.37 2.95
CA TYR A 82 1.73 -15.56 1.75
C TYR A 82 2.66 -16.30 0.77
N PRO A 83 2.73 -15.90 -0.50
CA PRO A 83 3.65 -16.51 -1.47
C PRO A 83 5.11 -16.51 -1.00
N ILE A 84 5.54 -15.40 -0.41
CA ILE A 84 6.86 -15.26 0.21
C ILE A 84 6.63 -14.82 1.67
N VAL A 85 7.16 -15.57 2.62
CA VAL A 85 7.20 -15.19 4.04
C VAL A 85 8.62 -15.43 4.57
N LEU A 86 9.29 -14.38 4.96
CA LEU A 86 10.57 -14.43 5.64
C LEU A 86 10.32 -14.81 7.11
N SER A 87 10.98 -15.88 7.60
CA SER A 87 10.65 -16.45 8.91
C SER A 87 11.86 -16.66 9.82
N ASN A 88 13.04 -16.29 9.38
CA ASN A 88 14.28 -16.40 10.15
C ASN A 88 15.38 -15.51 9.59
N ASP A 89 16.47 -15.37 10.35
CA ASP A 89 17.62 -14.54 9.98
C ASP A 89 18.25 -14.94 8.64
N ALA A 90 18.31 -16.22 8.32
CA ALA A 90 18.95 -16.69 7.09
C ALA A 90 18.14 -16.24 5.85
N GLU A 91 16.82 -16.39 5.91
CA GLU A 91 15.92 -15.91 4.85
C GLU A 91 15.97 -14.38 4.72
N LEU A 92 15.96 -13.65 5.83
CA LEU A 92 16.06 -12.19 5.81
C LEU A 92 17.39 -11.71 5.23
N LYS A 93 18.51 -12.32 5.62
CA LYS A 93 19.85 -11.97 5.08
C LYS A 93 19.95 -12.26 3.59
N ALA A 94 19.40 -13.38 3.12
CA ALA A 94 19.36 -13.70 1.68
C ALA A 94 18.51 -12.68 0.90
N TYR A 95 17.37 -12.27 1.45
CA TYR A 95 16.51 -11.24 0.87
C TYR A 95 17.23 -9.89 0.80
N VAL A 96 17.87 -9.44 1.89
CA VAL A 96 18.64 -8.20 1.91
C VAL A 96 19.78 -8.23 0.88
N ALA A 97 20.52 -9.36 0.81
CA ALA A 97 21.61 -9.53 -0.15
C ALA A 97 21.12 -9.45 -1.62
N MET A 98 19.93 -9.97 -1.92
CA MET A 98 19.31 -9.84 -3.25
C MET A 98 19.03 -8.37 -3.62
N LEU A 99 18.73 -7.52 -2.66
CA LEU A 99 18.44 -6.11 -2.87
C LEU A 99 19.68 -5.21 -2.77
N GLU A 100 20.83 -5.76 -2.37
CA GLU A 100 22.06 -4.97 -2.18
C GLU A 100 22.53 -4.38 -3.52
N GLY A 101 22.92 -3.10 -3.50
CA GLY A 101 23.34 -2.38 -4.71
C GLY A 101 22.19 -1.98 -5.65
N GLN A 102 20.95 -2.39 -5.39
CA GLN A 102 19.79 -1.97 -6.16
C GLN A 102 19.30 -0.57 -5.72
N PRO A 103 18.75 0.25 -6.64
CA PRO A 103 18.27 1.59 -6.32
C PRO A 103 16.88 1.56 -5.63
N VAL A 104 16.73 0.74 -4.62
CA VAL A 104 15.49 0.55 -3.83
C VAL A 104 15.77 0.68 -2.35
N TYR A 105 14.74 0.83 -1.54
CA TYR A 105 14.82 0.65 -0.09
C TYR A 105 14.50 -0.80 0.27
N LYS A 106 15.15 -1.30 1.30
CA LYS A 106 15.01 -2.66 1.85
C LYS A 106 14.10 -2.61 3.06
N GLY A 107 12.87 -3.10 2.92
CA GLY A 107 11.90 -3.18 4.01
C GLY A 107 11.35 -4.58 4.20
N ILE A 108 10.53 -4.76 5.22
CA ILE A 108 9.65 -5.92 5.40
C ILE A 108 8.24 -5.45 5.74
N GLN A 109 7.23 -6.23 5.36
CA GLN A 109 5.90 -6.15 5.94
C GLN A 109 5.78 -7.17 7.06
N ALA A 110 5.89 -6.67 8.28
CA ALA A 110 5.75 -7.49 9.48
C ALA A 110 4.29 -7.94 9.65
N GLU A 111 4.11 -9.24 9.85
CA GLU A 111 2.79 -9.86 9.93
C GLU A 111 2.47 -10.32 11.35
N TRP A 112 1.27 -9.96 11.83
CA TRP A 112 0.80 -10.32 13.16
C TRP A 112 1.68 -9.74 14.29
N THR A 113 1.84 -10.50 15.40
CA THR A 113 2.66 -10.11 16.55
C THR A 113 3.86 -11.03 16.79
N ASP A 114 3.88 -12.17 16.12
CA ASP A 114 4.90 -13.22 16.31
C ASP A 114 6.17 -13.02 15.46
N TRP A 115 6.14 -12.07 14.51
CA TRP A 115 7.29 -11.78 13.64
C TRP A 115 8.53 -11.35 14.44
N MET A 116 8.35 -10.66 15.57
CA MET A 116 9.47 -10.18 16.39
C MET A 116 10.35 -11.32 16.92
N GLY A 117 9.76 -12.50 17.16
CA GLY A 117 10.50 -13.69 17.56
C GLY A 117 11.21 -14.43 16.42
N CYS A 118 10.99 -14.03 15.17
CA CYS A 118 11.58 -14.68 14.00
C CYS A 118 12.99 -14.16 13.66
N PHE A 119 13.38 -12.97 14.14
CA PHE A 119 14.59 -12.27 13.68
C PHE A 119 15.41 -11.73 14.84
N SER A 120 16.75 -11.82 14.69
CA SER A 120 17.67 -11.12 15.56
C SER A 120 17.68 -9.60 15.25
N ARG A 121 18.11 -8.82 16.24
CA ARG A 121 18.30 -7.37 16.04
C ARG A 121 19.31 -7.06 14.95
N ASP A 122 20.38 -7.85 14.85
CA ASP A 122 21.43 -7.68 13.83
C ASP A 122 20.89 -7.93 12.42
N ALA A 123 19.96 -8.88 12.26
CA ALA A 123 19.30 -9.11 10.98
C ALA A 123 18.37 -7.94 10.62
N LEU A 124 17.53 -7.49 11.56
CA LEU A 124 16.63 -6.34 11.35
C LEU A 124 17.40 -5.03 11.13
N ALA A 125 18.60 -4.90 11.68
CA ALA A 125 19.46 -3.74 11.49
C ALA A 125 19.92 -3.52 10.04
N GLN A 126 19.75 -4.50 9.16
CA GLN A 126 20.08 -4.40 7.74
C GLN A 126 18.97 -3.80 6.87
N LEU A 127 17.79 -3.63 7.46
CA LEU A 127 16.63 -3.03 6.77
C LEU A 127 16.68 -1.50 6.83
N ASP A 128 16.08 -0.83 5.86
CA ASP A 128 15.91 0.61 5.86
C ASP A 128 14.64 1.03 6.63
N PHE A 129 13.61 0.17 6.67
CA PHE A 129 12.36 0.40 7.41
C PHE A 129 11.59 -0.91 7.66
N ILE A 130 10.65 -0.86 8.61
CA ILE A 130 9.69 -1.93 8.91
C ILE A 130 8.29 -1.37 8.79
N LEU A 131 7.48 -1.97 7.91
CA LEU A 131 6.08 -1.69 7.70
C LEU A 131 5.23 -2.80 8.31
N THR A 132 4.05 -2.49 8.83
CA THR A 132 3.01 -3.46 9.17
C THR A 132 1.63 -2.87 8.91
N ASP A 133 0.59 -3.68 9.07
CA ASP A 133 -0.79 -3.21 9.08
C ASP A 133 -1.58 -3.81 10.26
N THR A 134 -2.86 -3.45 10.36
CA THR A 134 -3.77 -3.94 11.40
C THR A 134 -4.89 -4.82 10.85
N MET A 135 -4.78 -5.20 9.57
CA MET A 135 -5.83 -5.97 8.90
C MET A 135 -5.86 -7.44 9.33
N THR A 136 -4.78 -7.95 9.94
CA THR A 136 -4.80 -9.19 10.70
C THR A 136 -5.13 -8.86 12.15
N PHE A 137 -6.23 -9.40 12.67
CA PHE A 137 -6.87 -8.99 13.92
C PHE A 137 -7.12 -10.20 14.84
N PRO A 138 -7.11 -10.04 16.18
CA PRO A 138 -7.43 -11.12 17.10
C PRO A 138 -8.90 -11.58 16.98
N GLY A 139 -9.10 -12.85 16.70
CA GLY A 139 -10.41 -13.50 16.80
C GLY A 139 -10.92 -13.59 18.24
N LYS A 140 -12.14 -14.05 18.42
CA LYS A 140 -12.74 -14.31 19.75
C LYS A 140 -11.94 -15.32 20.57
N ASP A 141 -11.23 -16.21 19.90
CA ASP A 141 -10.36 -17.24 20.47
C ASP A 141 -8.88 -16.79 20.61
N GLY A 142 -8.60 -15.53 20.28
CA GLY A 142 -7.25 -14.97 20.26
C GLY A 142 -6.41 -15.37 19.04
N GLN A 143 -6.94 -16.21 18.15
CA GLN A 143 -6.23 -16.59 16.93
C GLN A 143 -6.24 -15.44 15.90
N ARG A 144 -5.23 -15.45 15.03
CA ARG A 144 -5.14 -14.45 13.94
C ARG A 144 -6.27 -14.61 12.93
N VAL A 145 -6.93 -13.53 12.60
CA VAL A 145 -7.99 -13.46 11.59
C VAL A 145 -7.64 -12.39 10.57
N LYS A 146 -7.48 -12.78 9.32
CA LYS A 146 -7.32 -11.86 8.19
C LYS A 146 -8.68 -11.26 7.87
N LEU A 147 -8.90 -10.00 8.20
CA LEU A 147 -10.21 -9.34 8.16
C LEU A 147 -10.82 -9.26 6.75
N TRP A 148 -10.02 -9.35 5.70
CA TRP A 148 -10.47 -9.31 4.29
C TRP A 148 -10.96 -10.66 3.75
N LEU A 149 -10.79 -11.75 4.51
CA LEU A 149 -11.23 -13.07 4.10
C LEU A 149 -12.72 -13.29 4.40
N GLU A 150 -13.35 -14.11 3.58
CA GLU A 150 -14.72 -14.53 3.80
C GLU A 150 -14.89 -15.19 5.18
N GLY A 151 -15.99 -14.86 5.87
CA GLY A 151 -16.27 -15.36 7.22
C GLY A 151 -15.46 -14.72 8.35
N ALA A 152 -14.52 -13.81 8.06
CA ALA A 152 -13.72 -13.14 9.07
C ALA A 152 -14.57 -12.36 10.07
N GLU A 153 -15.62 -11.68 9.61
CA GLU A 153 -16.49 -10.86 10.45
C GLU A 153 -17.14 -11.66 11.60
N ALA A 154 -17.54 -12.90 11.34
CA ALA A 154 -18.10 -13.80 12.37
C ALA A 154 -17.06 -14.21 13.41
N LYS A 155 -15.81 -14.47 12.97
CA LYS A 155 -14.70 -14.87 13.84
C LYS A 155 -14.26 -13.75 14.78
N VAL A 156 -14.35 -12.49 14.36
CA VAL A 156 -14.00 -11.32 15.18
C VAL A 156 -15.20 -10.75 15.95
N GLY A 157 -16.37 -11.33 15.82
CA GLY A 157 -17.57 -10.89 16.55
C GLY A 157 -18.10 -9.53 16.09
N LEU A 158 -18.19 -9.31 14.78
CA LEU A 158 -18.66 -8.06 14.17
C LEU A 158 -20.20 -7.90 14.20
N THR A 159 -20.88 -8.50 15.19
CA THR A 159 -22.32 -8.28 15.40
C THR A 159 -22.61 -6.92 16.03
N ASP A 160 -21.71 -6.47 16.90
CA ASP A 160 -21.70 -5.11 17.46
C ASP A 160 -20.55 -4.31 16.83
N LYS A 161 -20.90 -3.47 15.87
CA LYS A 161 -19.92 -2.68 15.10
C LYS A 161 -19.21 -1.63 15.95
N GLU A 162 -19.88 -1.06 16.95
CA GLU A 162 -19.28 -0.06 17.83
C GLU A 162 -18.25 -0.71 18.77
N ALA A 163 -18.61 -1.84 19.39
CA ALA A 163 -17.70 -2.60 20.24
C ALA A 163 -16.52 -3.17 19.41
N PHE A 164 -16.75 -3.56 18.15
CA PHE A 164 -15.65 -3.94 17.25
C PHE A 164 -14.72 -2.76 17.00
N MET A 165 -15.25 -1.57 16.71
CA MET A 165 -14.41 -0.41 16.43
C MET A 165 -13.57 0.00 17.64
N ASP A 166 -14.08 -0.10 18.84
CA ASP A 166 -13.30 0.20 20.04
C ASP A 166 -12.11 -0.75 20.18
N ARG A 167 -12.33 -2.06 20.01
CA ARG A 167 -11.24 -3.06 19.98
C ARG A 167 -10.29 -2.85 18.79
N TYR A 168 -10.79 -2.41 17.64
CA TYR A 168 -9.97 -2.20 16.45
C TYR A 168 -9.06 -0.98 16.60
N VAL A 169 -9.54 0.09 17.22
CA VAL A 169 -8.71 1.24 17.61
C VAL A 169 -7.66 0.84 18.64
N ASP A 170 -8.05 0.06 19.65
CA ASP A 170 -7.10 -0.47 20.65
C ASP A 170 -6.02 -1.33 19.99
N TRP A 171 -6.40 -2.13 19.00
CA TRP A 171 -5.46 -2.94 18.22
C TRP A 171 -4.45 -2.08 17.44
N HIS A 172 -4.90 -1.01 16.79
CA HIS A 172 -3.99 -0.06 16.15
C HIS A 172 -2.98 0.50 17.15
N ILE A 173 -3.45 0.91 18.33
CA ILE A 173 -2.60 1.45 19.39
C ILE A 173 -1.64 0.39 19.91
N GLU A 174 -2.08 -0.84 20.06
CA GLU A 174 -1.23 -1.96 20.52
C GLU A 174 -0.11 -2.23 19.51
N ILE A 175 -0.42 -2.38 18.23
CA ILE A 175 0.58 -2.57 17.17
C ILE A 175 1.59 -1.41 17.16
N ILE A 176 1.11 -0.16 17.12
CA ILE A 176 1.96 1.03 17.11
C ILE A 176 2.86 1.09 18.36
N SER A 177 2.31 0.76 19.53
CA SER A 177 3.02 0.93 20.80
C SER A 177 3.99 -0.20 21.12
N ARG A 178 3.71 -1.43 20.71
CA ARG A 178 4.50 -2.61 21.08
C ARG A 178 5.49 -3.06 20.04
N GLN A 179 5.22 -2.80 18.76
CA GLN A 179 6.10 -3.29 17.68
C GLN A 179 7.09 -2.20 17.23
N PRO A 180 8.33 -2.56 16.91
CA PRO A 180 9.35 -1.62 16.44
C PRO A 180 9.19 -1.31 14.95
N ILE A 181 8.04 -0.75 14.59
CA ILE A 181 7.67 -0.40 13.21
C ILE A 181 7.92 1.06 12.92
N ASP A 182 8.24 1.37 11.68
CA ASP A 182 8.40 2.73 11.16
C ASP A 182 7.12 3.23 10.48
N LEU A 183 6.39 2.32 9.81
CA LEU A 183 5.24 2.62 8.98
C LEU A 183 4.03 1.76 9.37
N LEU A 184 2.86 2.39 9.48
CA LEU A 184 1.57 1.69 9.55
C LEU A 184 0.85 1.84 8.21
N ALA A 185 0.74 0.71 7.48
CA ALA A 185 0.05 0.63 6.22
C ALA A 185 -1.45 0.41 6.37
N ASN A 186 -2.20 0.68 5.31
CA ASN A 186 -3.62 0.41 5.19
C ASN A 186 -4.46 0.92 6.39
N VAL A 187 -3.93 1.93 7.09
CA VAL A 187 -4.57 2.48 8.30
C VAL A 187 -6.00 2.91 7.98
N SER A 188 -6.90 2.69 8.93
CA SER A 188 -8.33 2.95 8.82
C SER A 188 -9.12 2.05 7.85
N TRP A 189 -8.54 0.97 7.36
CA TRP A 189 -9.29 -0.04 6.60
C TRP A 189 -10.45 -0.60 7.44
N LEU A 190 -11.58 -0.89 6.81
CA LEU A 190 -12.76 -1.46 7.47
C LEU A 190 -13.26 -2.71 6.76
N PRO A 191 -13.78 -3.71 7.48
CA PRO A 191 -14.50 -4.84 6.90
C PRO A 191 -15.64 -4.40 5.97
N GLY A 192 -15.98 -5.23 4.99
CA GLY A 192 -16.93 -4.88 3.92
C GLY A 192 -18.30 -4.39 4.43
N SER A 193 -18.83 -5.00 5.51
CA SER A 193 -20.10 -4.60 6.13
C SER A 193 -20.07 -3.21 6.81
N MET A 194 -18.87 -2.61 6.97
CA MET A 194 -18.67 -1.31 7.62
C MET A 194 -18.13 -0.24 6.68
N ALA A 195 -17.48 -0.63 5.59
CA ALA A 195 -16.75 0.28 4.70
C ALA A 195 -17.61 1.41 4.11
N GLY A 196 -18.91 1.14 3.88
CA GLY A 196 -19.86 2.13 3.39
C GLY A 196 -20.17 3.26 4.40
N GLU A 197 -19.99 2.99 5.69
CA GLU A 197 -20.26 3.93 6.78
C GLU A 197 -18.97 4.45 7.42
N TYR A 198 -17.90 4.62 6.63
CA TYR A 198 -16.56 4.94 7.12
C TYR A 198 -16.53 6.10 8.13
N GLU A 199 -17.14 7.25 7.80
CA GLU A 199 -17.11 8.45 8.63
C GLU A 199 -17.86 8.27 9.97
N LYS A 200 -18.85 7.37 10.01
CA LYS A 200 -19.55 7.00 11.24
C LYS A 200 -18.65 6.24 12.21
N PHE A 201 -17.82 5.33 11.66
CA PHE A 201 -16.98 4.47 12.48
C PHE A 201 -15.62 5.10 12.82
N TRP A 202 -15.02 5.83 11.89
CA TRP A 202 -13.80 6.60 12.13
C TRP A 202 -14.12 8.01 12.62
N THR A 203 -14.72 8.09 13.83
CA THR A 203 -15.00 9.37 14.49
C THR A 203 -13.72 10.14 14.81
N GLU A 204 -13.81 11.46 14.98
CA GLU A 204 -12.67 12.31 15.36
C GLU A 204 -11.95 11.78 16.62
N ALA A 205 -12.71 11.33 17.62
CA ALA A 205 -12.15 10.79 18.85
C ALA A 205 -11.34 9.51 18.61
N ARG A 206 -11.82 8.59 17.78
CA ARG A 206 -11.12 7.35 17.42
C ARG A 206 -9.87 7.65 16.59
N VAL A 207 -9.99 8.53 15.61
CA VAL A 207 -8.85 8.99 14.80
C VAL A 207 -7.79 9.59 15.71
N LYS A 208 -8.16 10.52 16.59
CA LYS A 208 -7.23 11.16 17.53
C LYS A 208 -6.45 10.15 18.36
N ARG A 209 -7.08 9.10 18.87
CA ARG A 209 -6.40 8.06 19.67
C ARG A 209 -5.30 7.35 18.88
N VAL A 210 -5.55 7.02 17.62
CA VAL A 210 -4.55 6.40 16.73
C VAL A 210 -3.42 7.37 16.42
N LEU A 211 -3.75 8.64 16.13
CA LEU A 211 -2.76 9.67 15.84
C LEU A 211 -1.86 9.99 17.03
N ASP A 212 -2.42 10.06 18.23
CA ASP A 212 -1.66 10.29 19.48
C ASP A 212 -0.62 9.15 19.67
N ALA A 213 -1.01 7.90 19.40
CA ALA A 213 -0.09 6.77 19.44
C ALA A 213 1.00 6.87 18.35
N ALA A 214 0.61 7.18 17.10
CA ALA A 214 1.55 7.33 15.99
C ALA A 214 2.60 8.41 16.29
N LEU A 215 2.19 9.56 16.79
CA LEU A 215 3.08 10.65 17.21
C LEU A 215 4.01 10.24 18.35
N LYS A 216 3.45 9.64 19.41
CA LYS A 216 4.21 9.22 20.59
C LYS A 216 5.32 8.25 20.25
N PHE A 217 5.08 7.34 19.31
CA PHE A 217 6.02 6.29 18.95
C PHE A 217 6.79 6.56 17.65
N GLY A 218 6.51 7.71 16.98
CA GLY A 218 7.20 8.14 15.77
C GLY A 218 6.88 7.30 14.55
N VAL A 219 5.71 6.68 14.50
CA VAL A 219 5.22 5.86 13.38
C VAL A 219 4.58 6.75 12.33
N ALA A 220 4.97 6.61 11.07
CA ALA A 220 4.33 7.30 9.96
C ALA A 220 3.15 6.49 9.40
N LEU A 221 2.20 7.16 8.75
CA LEU A 221 1.00 6.54 8.21
C LEU A 221 1.05 6.49 6.69
N GLU A 222 0.68 5.35 6.13
CA GLU A 222 0.60 5.19 4.68
C GLU A 222 -0.63 5.89 4.10
N ILE A 223 -0.43 6.62 3.01
CA ILE A 223 -1.49 7.04 2.08
C ILE A 223 -1.57 5.98 0.99
N SER A 224 -2.46 5.00 1.18
CA SER A 224 -2.57 3.80 0.37
C SER A 224 -3.34 4.04 -0.92
N ALA A 225 -2.68 3.94 -2.07
CA ALA A 225 -3.30 4.14 -3.38
C ALA A 225 -4.28 3.02 -3.74
N SER A 226 -3.98 1.76 -3.36
CA SER A 226 -4.80 0.60 -3.69
C SER A 226 -6.15 0.62 -2.99
N PHE A 227 -6.17 0.94 -1.69
CA PHE A 227 -7.40 1.01 -0.90
C PHE A 227 -8.04 2.40 -0.88
N LYS A 228 -7.34 3.43 -1.37
CA LYS A 228 -7.75 4.83 -1.27
C LYS A 228 -8.04 5.24 0.18
N LEU A 229 -7.10 4.92 1.05
CA LEU A 229 -7.17 5.12 2.50
C LEU A 229 -5.86 5.76 3.02
N PRO A 230 -5.94 6.44 4.18
CA PRO A 230 -7.14 6.90 4.88
C PRO A 230 -7.95 7.91 4.07
N ARG A 231 -9.25 8.06 4.35
CA ARG A 231 -10.05 9.10 3.69
C ARG A 231 -9.60 10.51 4.10
N LEU A 232 -9.98 11.49 3.32
CA LEU A 232 -9.51 12.88 3.46
C LEU A 232 -9.78 13.47 4.86
N SER A 233 -10.89 13.13 5.50
CA SER A 233 -11.23 13.54 6.88
C SER A 233 -10.17 13.10 7.89
N PHE A 234 -9.75 11.84 7.82
CA PHE A 234 -8.67 11.28 8.64
C PHE A 234 -7.33 11.94 8.31
N LEU A 235 -6.98 12.05 7.02
CA LEU A 235 -5.71 12.62 6.57
C LEU A 235 -5.55 14.09 7.01
N ARG A 236 -6.62 14.88 7.00
CA ARG A 236 -6.59 16.26 7.50
C ARG A 236 -6.25 16.33 8.99
N GLN A 237 -6.85 15.45 9.79
CA GLN A 237 -6.54 15.37 11.22
C GLN A 237 -5.08 14.92 11.44
N ALA A 238 -4.61 13.93 10.69
CA ALA A 238 -3.24 13.43 10.79
C ALA A 238 -2.21 14.53 10.45
N LYS A 239 -2.45 15.30 9.37
CA LYS A 239 -1.59 16.43 9.02
C LYS A 239 -1.62 17.52 10.09
N ALA A 240 -2.81 17.92 10.57
CA ALA A 240 -2.96 18.92 11.61
C ALA A 240 -2.25 18.52 12.92
N ALA A 241 -2.22 17.22 13.21
CA ALA A 241 -1.51 16.66 14.35
C ALA A 241 0.01 16.58 14.16
N GLY A 242 0.53 16.72 12.92
CA GLY A 242 1.96 16.63 12.62
C GLY A 242 2.46 15.18 12.44
N VAL A 243 1.57 14.22 12.17
CA VAL A 243 1.96 12.85 11.82
C VAL A 243 2.57 12.84 10.43
N ARG A 244 3.69 12.14 10.25
CA ARG A 244 4.33 11.97 8.94
C ARG A 244 3.62 10.92 8.11
N PHE A 245 3.75 11.06 6.79
CA PHE A 245 3.14 10.16 5.82
C PHE A 245 4.18 9.43 4.97
N CYS A 246 3.81 8.27 4.45
CA CYS A 246 4.46 7.67 3.31
C CYS A 246 3.41 7.38 2.23
N LEU A 247 3.86 7.19 0.98
CA LEU A 247 2.98 6.76 -0.10
C LEU A 247 3.20 5.27 -0.33
N GLY A 248 2.12 4.53 -0.59
CA GLY A 248 2.19 3.11 -0.87
C GLY A 248 1.15 2.66 -1.88
N SER A 249 1.55 1.79 -2.81
CA SER A 249 0.64 1.18 -3.77
C SER A 249 0.13 -0.18 -3.31
N ASN A 250 0.77 -0.82 -2.32
CA ASN A 250 0.61 -2.25 -2.03
C ASN A 250 0.73 -3.09 -3.32
N GLY A 251 1.66 -2.65 -4.17
CA GLY A 251 1.72 -3.06 -5.57
C GLY A 251 2.48 -4.34 -5.79
N ARG A 252 2.01 -5.09 -6.81
CA ARG A 252 2.68 -6.25 -7.41
C ARG A 252 2.87 -6.00 -8.89
N TYR A 253 3.90 -6.63 -9.46
CA TYR A 253 4.18 -6.45 -10.88
C TYR A 253 2.97 -6.82 -11.77
N PRO A 254 2.60 -6.02 -12.77
CA PRO A 254 3.24 -4.76 -13.20
C PRO A 254 2.62 -3.48 -12.58
N ASN A 255 1.79 -3.59 -11.54
CA ASN A 255 0.95 -2.48 -11.04
C ASN A 255 1.57 -1.68 -9.88
N MET A 256 2.80 -2.00 -9.45
CA MET A 256 3.52 -1.24 -8.42
C MET A 256 3.84 0.19 -8.88
N GLY A 257 3.87 1.14 -7.96
CA GLY A 257 4.14 2.55 -8.26
C GLY A 257 2.96 3.31 -8.87
N GLN A 258 1.76 2.75 -8.88
CA GLN A 258 0.54 3.44 -9.29
C GLN A 258 -0.02 4.29 -8.14
N LEU A 259 0.58 5.44 -7.90
CA LEU A 259 0.33 6.31 -6.74
C LEU A 259 -0.69 7.43 -7.02
N GLY A 260 -1.47 7.37 -8.10
CA GLY A 260 -2.33 8.48 -8.53
C GLY A 260 -3.18 9.08 -7.41
N TRP A 261 -3.91 8.25 -6.66
CA TRP A 261 -4.73 8.72 -5.55
C TRP A 261 -3.89 9.28 -4.38
N SER A 262 -2.79 8.63 -4.03
CA SER A 262 -1.92 9.09 -2.93
C SER A 262 -1.32 10.46 -3.25
N LEU A 263 -0.91 10.68 -4.51
CA LEU A 263 -0.40 11.98 -4.99
C LEU A 263 -1.50 13.04 -5.03
N GLU A 264 -2.74 12.67 -5.38
CA GLU A 264 -3.90 13.57 -5.30
C GLU A 264 -4.14 14.03 -3.86
N MET A 265 -4.09 13.10 -2.90
CA MET A 265 -4.24 13.44 -1.48
C MET A 265 -3.07 14.30 -0.98
N ALA A 266 -1.85 14.00 -1.39
CA ALA A 266 -0.68 14.81 -1.04
C ALA A 266 -0.84 16.28 -1.51
N ARG A 267 -1.30 16.49 -2.75
CA ARG A 267 -1.60 17.85 -3.27
C ARG A 267 -2.75 18.51 -2.53
N THR A 268 -3.86 17.79 -2.32
CA THR A 268 -5.05 18.30 -1.63
C THR A 268 -4.74 18.76 -0.21
N LEU A 269 -3.82 18.07 0.45
CA LEU A 269 -3.37 18.42 1.80
C LEU A 269 -2.24 19.46 1.78
N GLY A 270 -1.63 19.76 0.64
CA GLY A 270 -0.44 20.58 0.54
C GLY A 270 0.72 19.99 1.35
N LEU A 271 0.96 18.66 1.18
CA LEU A 271 2.10 18.02 1.84
C LEU A 271 3.40 18.52 1.24
N ASN A 272 4.40 18.70 2.08
CA ASN A 272 5.77 19.07 1.72
C ASN A 272 6.75 18.00 2.25
N LYS A 273 8.03 18.17 1.94
CA LYS A 273 9.08 17.21 2.32
C LYS A 273 9.11 16.90 3.82
N SER A 274 8.80 17.85 4.68
CA SER A 274 8.82 17.64 6.15
C SER A 274 7.64 16.80 6.65
N ASP A 275 6.55 16.73 5.88
CA ASP A 275 5.39 15.90 6.19
C ASP A 275 5.63 14.42 5.83
N LEU A 276 6.71 14.11 5.07
CA LEU A 276 6.97 12.75 4.61
C LEU A 276 7.96 12.03 5.51
N TYR A 277 7.71 10.73 5.66
CA TYR A 277 8.70 9.80 6.19
C TYR A 277 9.71 9.48 5.08
N THR A 278 10.96 9.47 5.44
CA THR A 278 12.04 8.96 4.59
C THR A 278 12.77 7.87 5.36
N PRO A 279 13.01 6.69 4.75
CA PRO A 279 13.81 5.65 5.38
C PRO A 279 15.15 6.19 5.86
N GLY A 280 15.42 5.98 7.14
CA GLY A 280 16.59 6.57 7.79
C GLY A 280 17.82 5.68 7.75
N PRO A 281 19.03 6.25 7.97
CA PRO A 281 20.21 5.46 8.17
C PRO A 281 20.12 4.63 9.45
N PRO A 282 20.99 3.61 9.62
CA PRO A 282 21.13 2.88 10.86
C PRO A 282 21.20 3.79 12.10
N GLY A 283 20.57 3.39 13.20
CA GLY A 283 20.45 4.17 14.43
C GLY A 283 19.22 5.08 14.52
N LEU A 284 18.54 5.35 13.40
CA LEU A 284 17.33 6.19 13.38
C LEU A 284 16.02 5.43 13.15
N ARG A 285 16.09 4.14 12.79
CA ARG A 285 14.93 3.29 12.53
C ARG A 285 14.26 2.87 13.85
N ALA A 286 12.99 2.48 13.77
CA ALA A 286 12.24 2.00 14.93
C ALA A 286 12.92 0.79 15.59
N ALA A 287 13.43 -0.18 14.80
CA ALA A 287 14.16 -1.34 15.30
C ALA A 287 15.45 -0.99 16.07
N ASP A 288 16.09 0.14 15.75
CA ASP A 288 17.29 0.61 16.46
C ASP A 288 16.92 1.28 17.80
N ARG A 289 15.82 2.01 17.84
CA ARG A 289 15.41 2.87 18.97
C ARG A 289 14.54 2.18 20.00
N ARG A 290 13.81 1.14 19.59
CA ARG A 290 12.82 0.48 20.44
C ARG A 290 13.33 -0.88 20.93
N LYS A 291 13.05 -1.17 22.20
CA LYS A 291 13.26 -2.51 22.77
C LYS A 291 12.03 -3.37 22.45
N PHE A 292 12.25 -4.61 22.10
CA PHE A 292 11.22 -5.62 21.83
C PHE A 292 11.77 -7.01 22.18
#